data_9e8e97e29f554dd748deaf5caa7a81ef
#
_entry.id   9e8e97e29f554dd748deaf5caa7a81ef
#
_cell.length_a   1.000
_cell.length_b   1.000
_cell.length_c   1.000
_cell.angle_alpha   90.00
_cell.angle_beta   90.00
_cell.angle_gamma   90.00
#
_symmetry.space_group_name_H-M   'P 1'
#
loop_
_entity.id
_entity.type
_entity.pdbx_description
1 polymer ?
#
loop_
_entity_poly.entity_id
_entity_poly.type
_entity_poly.pdbx_seq_one_letter_code
_entity_poly.pdbx_strand_id
1 'polypeptide(L)'
;MDEITRRDPVKVTAEDINPRYNWGRHLPVLGTMGVDFEERVDYRRMHRYRLGRAQAALEASDLGALLLFDDNNIRYVTSTKIGEWARDKLSRWTLLPRGGDPILWDFGSAAVHHRLYSPWLKPENCKAGLVGLRGTVDPAFGLMKHHAEEMASILKAAGVPKMPIGVDIIEPPMMFELEKAGLKIKDGQQVMLEAREVKSADEIALLNRAAAMVDGAYHLIDEELKPGVRENDIVGMVNEFLYRHGSDDVEAINAISGERCNPHPHNFTDRMVRPGDQVFFDILQSFMG
;
A
#
# COMPACT_ATOMS: atom_id res chain seq x y z
N MET A 1 0.37 -29.53 -7.51
CA MET A 1 1.76 -29.35 -7.02
C MET A 1 2.51 -28.79 -8.20
N ASP A 2 2.45 -27.48 -8.35
CA ASP A 2 3.14 -26.82 -9.45
C ASP A 2 4.64 -26.83 -9.17
N GLU A 3 5.39 -27.20 -10.18
CA GLU A 3 6.84 -27.27 -10.15
C GLU A 3 7.42 -25.99 -9.57
N ILE A 4 8.08 -26.14 -8.43
CA ILE A 4 9.01 -25.15 -7.92
C ILE A 4 10.10 -25.08 -8.99
N THR A 5 9.97 -24.13 -9.90
CA THR A 5 10.99 -23.86 -10.90
C THR A 5 12.28 -23.53 -10.15
N ARG A 6 13.24 -24.46 -10.19
CA ARG A 6 14.61 -24.21 -9.76
C ARG A 6 15.05 -22.93 -10.44
N ARG A 7 15.41 -21.93 -9.64
CA ARG A 7 16.01 -20.70 -10.16
C ARG A 7 17.28 -21.09 -10.90
N ASP A 8 17.36 -20.72 -12.17
CA ASP A 8 18.64 -20.79 -12.87
C ASP A 8 19.66 -19.96 -12.05
N PRO A 9 20.84 -20.51 -11.81
CA PRO A 9 21.88 -19.76 -11.11
C PRO A 9 22.13 -18.46 -11.87
N VAL A 10 22.06 -17.34 -11.16
CA VAL A 10 22.39 -16.03 -11.73
C VAL A 10 23.83 -16.13 -12.23
N LYS A 11 24.04 -16.18 -13.55
CA LYS A 11 25.38 -16.09 -14.13
C LYS A 11 25.91 -14.70 -13.87
N VAL A 12 26.87 -14.59 -12.95
CA VAL A 12 27.64 -13.36 -12.76
C VAL A 12 28.51 -13.15 -13.97
N THR A 13 28.31 -12.07 -14.69
CA THR A 13 29.10 -11.69 -15.86
C THR A 13 30.20 -10.70 -15.48
N ALA A 14 31.17 -10.48 -16.37
CA ALA A 14 32.20 -9.44 -16.14
C ALA A 14 31.62 -8.04 -15.99
N GLU A 15 30.45 -7.77 -16.56
CA GLU A 15 29.71 -6.51 -16.42
C GLU A 15 29.12 -6.37 -15.02
N ASP A 16 28.72 -7.46 -14.41
CA ASP A 16 28.22 -7.47 -13.03
C ASP A 16 29.32 -7.14 -12.00
N ILE A 17 30.58 -7.30 -12.39
CA ILE A 17 31.76 -7.05 -11.56
C ILE A 17 32.39 -5.68 -11.88
N ASN A 18 31.91 -4.97 -12.89
CA ASN A 18 32.45 -3.68 -13.28
C ASN A 18 32.27 -2.66 -12.13
N PRO A 19 33.36 -2.03 -11.61
CA PRO A 19 33.27 -1.06 -10.52
C PRO A 19 32.51 0.23 -10.89
N ARG A 20 32.25 0.45 -12.18
CA ARG A 20 31.38 1.52 -12.68
C ARG A 20 29.93 1.06 -12.84
N TYR A 21 29.70 -0.25 -12.68
CA TYR A 21 28.34 -0.77 -12.71
C TYR A 21 27.57 -0.25 -11.49
N ASN A 22 26.44 0.35 -11.77
CA ASN A 22 25.53 0.73 -10.69
C ASN A 22 25.07 -0.56 -9.99
N TRP A 23 25.66 -0.87 -8.85
CA TRP A 23 25.25 -1.93 -7.96
C TRP A 23 23.83 -1.70 -7.38
N GLY A 24 23.13 -0.68 -7.90
CA GLY A 24 21.70 -0.51 -7.78
C GLY A 24 21.02 -1.78 -8.27
N ARG A 25 20.79 -2.65 -7.35
CA ARG A 25 20.37 -4.02 -7.56
C ARG A 25 19.01 -4.03 -8.24
N HIS A 26 18.88 -4.80 -9.30
CA HIS A 26 17.60 -5.08 -9.94
C HIS A 26 16.61 -5.81 -9.00
N LEU A 27 17.11 -6.29 -7.88
CA LEU A 27 16.31 -6.86 -6.80
C LEU A 27 16.57 -6.05 -5.54
N PRO A 28 15.53 -5.51 -4.87
CA PRO A 28 15.70 -4.92 -3.55
C PRO A 28 16.26 -6.02 -2.64
N VAL A 29 17.51 -5.87 -2.26
CA VAL A 29 18.06 -6.72 -1.20
C VAL A 29 17.65 -6.07 0.09
N LEU A 30 16.64 -6.62 0.69
CA LEU A 30 16.35 -6.37 2.07
C LEU A 30 17.58 -6.79 2.87
N GLY A 31 17.94 -6.03 3.88
CA GLY A 31 19.07 -6.31 4.76
C GLY A 31 18.87 -7.54 5.65
N THR A 32 18.34 -8.61 5.07
CA THR A 32 18.21 -9.90 5.74
C THR A 32 19.48 -10.69 5.55
N MET A 33 20.01 -11.22 6.63
CA MET A 33 21.04 -12.24 6.57
C MET A 33 20.39 -13.50 5.98
N GLY A 34 20.36 -13.58 4.66
CA GLY A 34 19.90 -14.76 3.98
C GLY A 34 21.05 -15.76 3.86
N VAL A 35 20.84 -16.98 4.30
CA VAL A 35 21.69 -18.12 3.93
C VAL A 35 21.20 -18.70 2.60
N ASP A 36 22.01 -19.56 1.98
CA ASP A 36 21.80 -19.98 0.59
C ASP A 36 20.46 -20.67 0.32
N PHE A 37 19.83 -21.24 1.33
CA PHE A 37 18.57 -21.99 1.22
C PHE A 37 17.36 -21.27 1.81
N GLU A 38 17.51 -20.04 2.33
CA GLU A 38 16.38 -19.32 2.86
C GLU A 38 15.46 -18.84 1.74
N GLU A 39 14.18 -19.02 1.97
CA GLU A 39 13.16 -18.54 1.06
C GLU A 39 13.14 -17.01 1.08
N ARG A 40 13.48 -16.40 -0.04
CA ARG A 40 13.51 -14.95 -0.19
C ARG A 40 12.22 -14.47 -0.86
N VAL A 41 11.74 -13.31 -0.43
CA VAL A 41 10.63 -12.64 -1.10
C VAL A 41 11.03 -12.26 -2.52
N ASP A 42 10.31 -12.77 -3.50
CA ASP A 42 10.43 -12.35 -4.89
C ASP A 42 9.39 -11.28 -5.21
N TYR A 43 9.80 -10.01 -5.12
CA TYR A 43 8.92 -8.87 -5.35
C TYR A 43 8.33 -8.83 -6.76
N ARG A 44 9.02 -9.33 -7.79
CA ARG A 44 8.48 -9.38 -9.15
C ARG A 44 7.39 -10.43 -9.27
N ARG A 45 7.58 -11.60 -8.65
CA ARG A 45 6.57 -12.65 -8.58
C ARG A 45 5.36 -12.17 -7.80
N MET A 46 5.58 -11.55 -6.64
CA MET A 46 4.52 -11.00 -5.81
C MET A 46 3.72 -9.92 -6.55
N HIS A 47 4.38 -9.00 -7.23
CA HIS A 47 3.72 -7.98 -8.03
C HIS A 47 2.83 -8.58 -9.12
N ARG A 48 3.36 -9.52 -9.91
CA ARG A 48 2.56 -10.22 -10.94
C ARG A 48 1.38 -10.97 -10.33
N TYR A 49 1.58 -11.62 -9.20
CA TYR A 49 0.52 -12.32 -8.49
C TYR A 49 -0.59 -11.35 -8.08
N ARG A 50 -0.25 -10.27 -7.40
CA ARG A 50 -1.21 -9.27 -6.92
C ARG A 50 -2.01 -8.65 -8.06
N LEU A 51 -1.33 -8.19 -9.09
CA LEU A 51 -1.99 -7.63 -10.26
C LEU A 51 -2.90 -8.66 -10.94
N GLY A 52 -2.41 -9.90 -11.13
CA GLY A 52 -3.20 -10.99 -11.72
C GLY A 52 -4.44 -11.33 -10.89
N ARG A 53 -4.35 -11.29 -9.56
CA ARG A 53 -5.50 -11.46 -8.66
C ARG A 53 -6.55 -10.36 -8.86
N ALA A 54 -6.10 -9.10 -8.90
CA ALA A 54 -7.02 -7.97 -9.13
C ALA A 54 -7.67 -8.02 -10.51
N GLN A 55 -6.93 -8.37 -11.55
CA GLN A 55 -7.45 -8.57 -12.89
C GLN A 55 -8.47 -9.71 -12.94
N ALA A 56 -8.17 -10.85 -12.32
CA ALA A 56 -9.09 -11.99 -12.28
C ALA A 56 -10.39 -11.68 -11.53
N ALA A 57 -10.31 -10.98 -10.39
CA ALA A 57 -11.48 -10.55 -9.64
C ALA A 57 -12.33 -9.54 -10.43
N LEU A 58 -11.69 -8.61 -11.13
CA LEU A 58 -12.36 -7.67 -12.02
C LEU A 58 -13.06 -8.41 -13.18
N GLU A 59 -12.40 -9.39 -13.80
CA GLU A 59 -12.98 -10.21 -14.87
C GLU A 59 -14.18 -11.07 -14.40
N ALA A 60 -14.19 -11.48 -13.16
CA ALA A 60 -15.31 -12.22 -12.56
C ALA A 60 -16.50 -11.32 -12.20
N SER A 61 -16.30 -10.01 -12.11
CA SER A 61 -17.31 -9.01 -11.73
C SER A 61 -18.12 -8.50 -12.95
N ASP A 62 -19.10 -7.63 -12.71
CA ASP A 62 -19.82 -6.90 -13.74
C ASP A 62 -19.23 -5.50 -14.03
N LEU A 63 -18.02 -5.21 -13.50
CA LEU A 63 -17.36 -3.92 -13.62
C LEU A 63 -16.52 -3.82 -14.89
N GLY A 64 -16.47 -2.65 -15.50
CA GLY A 64 -15.58 -2.32 -16.62
C GLY A 64 -14.19 -1.87 -16.20
N ALA A 65 -14.04 -1.43 -14.95
CA ALA A 65 -12.75 -1.03 -14.38
C ALA A 65 -12.83 -0.97 -12.85
N LEU A 66 -11.67 -0.99 -12.20
CA LEU A 66 -11.50 -0.56 -10.82
C LEU A 66 -10.83 0.82 -10.79
N LEU A 67 -11.41 1.75 -10.08
CA LEU A 67 -10.83 3.06 -9.79
C LEU A 67 -10.54 3.14 -8.29
N LEU A 68 -9.27 3.11 -7.94
CA LEU A 68 -8.77 2.89 -6.60
C LEU A 68 -8.09 4.15 -6.07
N PHE A 69 -8.52 4.63 -4.91
CA PHE A 69 -7.97 5.75 -4.17
C PHE A 69 -7.38 5.32 -2.82
N ASP A 70 -7.68 4.10 -2.35
CA ASP A 70 -7.06 3.56 -1.16
C ASP A 70 -5.61 3.17 -1.45
N ASP A 71 -4.68 3.64 -0.59
CA ASP A 71 -3.25 3.43 -0.82
C ASP A 71 -2.85 1.96 -0.84
N ASN A 72 -3.49 1.13 0.00
CA ASN A 72 -3.22 -0.31 0.03
C ASN A 72 -3.68 -0.97 -1.27
N ASN A 73 -4.84 -0.58 -1.81
CA ASN A 73 -5.33 -1.09 -3.08
C ASN A 73 -4.49 -0.60 -4.26
N ILE A 74 -4.10 0.68 -4.26
CA ILE A 74 -3.17 1.23 -5.25
C ILE A 74 -1.85 0.46 -5.22
N ARG A 75 -1.27 0.27 -4.03
CA ARG A 75 -0.03 -0.48 -3.85
C ARG A 75 -0.17 -1.94 -4.28
N TYR A 76 -1.28 -2.59 -3.98
CA TYR A 76 -1.55 -3.96 -4.38
C TYR A 76 -1.50 -4.13 -5.91
N VAL A 77 -2.11 -3.19 -6.64
CA VAL A 77 -2.23 -3.25 -8.11
C VAL A 77 -0.97 -2.73 -8.82
N THR A 78 -0.30 -1.71 -8.26
CA THR A 78 0.81 -1.02 -8.93
C THR A 78 2.18 -1.32 -8.33
N SER A 79 2.26 -1.91 -7.15
CA SER A 79 3.49 -2.08 -6.36
C SER A 79 4.29 -0.79 -6.16
N THR A 80 3.59 0.34 -6.09
CA THR A 80 4.18 1.64 -5.83
C THR A 80 3.73 2.18 -4.48
N LYS A 81 4.58 2.97 -3.84
CA LYS A 81 4.27 3.66 -2.60
C LYS A 81 4.74 5.11 -2.67
N ILE A 82 3.99 6.00 -2.06
CA ILE A 82 4.41 7.34 -1.66
C ILE A 82 4.33 7.42 -0.13
N GLY A 83 4.88 8.47 0.46
CA GLY A 83 4.84 8.67 1.90
C GLY A 83 3.46 9.07 2.43
N GLU A 84 3.43 9.89 3.48
CA GLU A 84 2.21 10.26 4.21
C GLU A 84 1.13 10.97 3.38
N TRP A 85 1.49 11.52 2.24
CA TRP A 85 0.57 12.08 1.26
C TRP A 85 -0.50 11.11 0.77
N ALA A 86 -0.26 9.81 0.93
CA ALA A 86 -1.23 8.75 0.65
C ALA A 86 -2.56 8.88 1.43
N ARG A 87 -2.56 9.64 2.52
CA ARG A 87 -3.76 9.93 3.30
C ARG A 87 -4.74 10.87 2.58
N ASP A 88 -4.24 11.65 1.62
CA ASP A 88 -5.08 12.51 0.78
C ASP A 88 -5.49 11.74 -0.48
N LYS A 89 -6.77 11.38 -0.54
CA LYS A 89 -7.32 10.53 -1.61
C LYS A 89 -7.39 11.22 -2.97
N LEU A 90 -7.18 12.53 -3.05
CA LEU A 90 -7.09 13.25 -4.32
C LEU A 90 -5.68 13.37 -4.87
N SER A 91 -4.65 13.12 -4.07
CA SER A 91 -3.27 13.24 -4.52
C SER A 91 -2.81 12.04 -5.35
N ARG A 92 -3.51 10.89 -5.23
CA ARG A 92 -3.10 9.65 -5.86
C ARG A 92 -4.30 8.73 -6.14
N TRP A 93 -4.35 8.12 -7.32
CA TRP A 93 -5.31 7.08 -7.66
C TRP A 93 -4.81 6.21 -8.81
N THR A 94 -5.42 5.04 -8.98
CA THR A 94 -5.16 4.19 -10.13
C THR A 94 -6.45 3.70 -10.78
N LEU A 95 -6.44 3.61 -12.10
CA LEU A 95 -7.50 3.01 -12.90
C LEU A 95 -6.97 1.70 -13.48
N LEU A 96 -7.63 0.60 -13.18
CA LEU A 96 -7.39 -0.71 -13.79
C LEU A 96 -8.57 -1.04 -14.71
N PRO A 97 -8.45 -0.80 -16.03
CA PRO A 97 -9.47 -1.21 -16.98
C PRO A 97 -9.54 -2.74 -17.11
N ARG A 98 -10.73 -3.28 -17.35
CA ARG A 98 -10.92 -4.69 -17.67
C ARG A 98 -10.06 -5.08 -18.87
N GLY A 99 -9.28 -6.16 -18.74
CA GLY A 99 -8.35 -6.62 -19.78
C GLY A 99 -7.14 -5.71 -20.03
N GLY A 100 -6.94 -4.67 -19.20
CA GLY A 100 -5.87 -3.69 -19.36
C GLY A 100 -4.83 -3.72 -18.25
N ASP A 101 -3.85 -2.83 -18.39
CA ASP A 101 -2.82 -2.56 -17.41
C ASP A 101 -3.23 -1.39 -16.51
N PRO A 102 -2.72 -1.32 -15.27
CA PRO A 102 -3.00 -0.21 -14.38
C PRO A 102 -2.44 1.10 -14.91
N ILE A 103 -3.21 2.16 -14.73
CA ILE A 103 -2.82 3.54 -15.01
C ILE A 103 -2.80 4.28 -13.69
N LEU A 104 -1.65 4.83 -13.34
CA LEU A 104 -1.42 5.50 -12.07
C LEU A 104 -1.34 7.01 -12.28
N TRP A 105 -2.14 7.77 -11.54
CA TRP A 105 -1.96 9.20 -11.34
C TRP A 105 -1.36 9.44 -9.97
N ASP A 106 -0.33 10.26 -9.96
CA ASP A 106 0.35 10.63 -8.74
C ASP A 106 0.76 12.10 -8.80
N PHE A 107 1.07 12.73 -7.69
CA PHE A 107 1.48 14.13 -7.75
C PHE A 107 2.79 14.29 -8.53
N GLY A 108 2.94 15.38 -9.24
CA GLY A 108 3.92 15.67 -10.29
C GLY A 108 5.27 14.95 -10.22
N SER A 109 6.07 15.19 -9.19
CA SER A 109 7.41 14.59 -9.06
C SER A 109 7.36 13.07 -8.85
N ALA A 110 6.35 12.55 -8.15
CA ALA A 110 6.18 11.12 -7.94
C ALA A 110 5.83 10.40 -9.25
N ALA A 111 5.01 11.00 -10.12
CA ALA A 111 4.73 10.44 -11.44
C ALA A 111 6.01 10.28 -12.28
N VAL A 112 6.91 11.27 -12.25
CA VAL A 112 8.22 11.19 -12.92
C VAL A 112 9.10 10.10 -12.29
N HIS A 113 9.11 10.02 -10.95
CA HIS A 113 9.85 8.98 -10.24
C HIS A 113 9.40 7.59 -10.67
N HIS A 114 8.08 7.32 -10.74
CA HIS A 114 7.55 6.03 -11.15
C HIS A 114 7.94 5.67 -12.60
N ARG A 115 7.96 6.62 -13.52
CA ARG A 115 8.46 6.40 -14.88
C ARG A 115 9.90 5.91 -14.93
N LEU A 116 10.73 6.40 -14.01
CA LEU A 116 12.16 6.07 -13.97
C LEU A 116 12.46 4.79 -13.18
N TYR A 117 11.72 4.54 -12.09
CA TYR A 117 12.10 3.53 -11.09
C TYR A 117 11.08 2.40 -10.90
N SER A 118 9.96 2.42 -11.64
CA SER A 118 8.95 1.35 -11.61
C SER A 118 8.85 0.66 -12.97
N PRO A 119 9.86 -0.13 -13.37
CA PRO A 119 9.96 -0.68 -14.73
C PRO A 119 8.87 -1.72 -15.08
N TRP A 120 8.04 -2.11 -14.12
CA TRP A 120 6.86 -2.96 -14.32
C TRP A 120 5.62 -2.16 -14.74
N LEU A 121 5.64 -0.84 -14.62
CA LEU A 121 4.60 0.06 -15.12
C LEU A 121 5.05 0.63 -16.46
N LYS A 122 4.10 0.74 -17.40
CA LYS A 122 4.37 1.44 -18.65
C LYS A 122 4.58 2.94 -18.36
N PRO A 123 5.64 3.58 -18.88
CA PRO A 123 5.90 4.98 -18.59
C PRO A 123 4.72 5.92 -18.93
N GLU A 124 4.00 5.63 -20.02
CA GLU A 124 2.80 6.38 -20.43
C GLU A 124 1.62 6.23 -19.46
N ASN A 125 1.63 5.15 -18.64
CA ASN A 125 0.62 4.90 -17.62
C ASN A 125 0.96 5.58 -16.28
N CYS A 126 2.11 6.21 -16.14
CA CYS A 126 2.47 7.00 -14.96
C CYS A 126 2.19 8.48 -15.25
N LYS A 127 1.07 8.98 -14.77
CA LYS A 127 0.53 10.31 -15.09
C LYS A 127 0.58 11.24 -13.89
N ALA A 128 0.67 12.55 -14.17
CA ALA A 128 0.51 13.55 -13.12
C ALA A 128 -0.98 13.65 -12.73
N GLY A 129 -1.26 13.55 -11.45
CA GLY A 129 -2.56 13.73 -10.84
C GLY A 129 -2.74 15.15 -10.29
N LEU A 130 -3.67 15.27 -9.37
CA LEU A 130 -3.91 16.53 -8.66
C LEU A 130 -2.78 16.82 -7.66
N VAL A 131 -2.52 18.12 -7.44
CA VAL A 131 -1.57 18.58 -6.44
C VAL A 131 -2.32 19.44 -5.44
N GLY A 132 -2.29 19.04 -4.20
CA GLY A 132 -2.93 19.77 -3.13
C GLY A 132 -3.50 18.84 -2.07
N LEU A 133 -3.68 19.38 -0.89
CA LEU A 133 -4.33 18.69 0.20
C LEU A 133 -5.86 18.78 0.05
N ARG A 134 -6.55 17.92 0.77
CA ARG A 134 -8.01 17.88 0.86
C ARG A 134 -8.61 19.28 1.01
N GLY A 135 -9.52 19.63 0.11
CA GLY A 135 -10.18 20.95 0.10
C GLY A 135 -9.36 22.11 -0.48
N THR A 136 -8.09 21.91 -0.85
CA THR A 136 -7.26 22.98 -1.45
C THR A 136 -7.42 23.09 -2.96
N VAL A 137 -7.99 22.09 -3.61
CA VAL A 137 -8.32 22.11 -5.04
C VAL A 137 -9.81 22.42 -5.18
N ASP A 138 -10.13 23.66 -5.55
CA ASP A 138 -11.51 24.04 -5.81
C ASP A 138 -12.00 23.33 -7.08
N PRO A 139 -13.16 22.65 -7.04
CA PRO A 139 -13.78 22.04 -8.22
C PRO A 139 -13.98 23.02 -9.38
N ALA A 140 -14.18 24.30 -9.09
CA ALA A 140 -14.32 25.34 -10.10
C ALA A 140 -13.08 25.51 -11.01
N PHE A 141 -11.89 25.06 -10.57
CA PHE A 141 -10.70 25.06 -11.41
C PHE A 141 -10.77 24.06 -12.56
N GLY A 142 -11.72 23.12 -12.54
CA GLY A 142 -11.94 22.16 -13.61
C GLY A 142 -10.93 21.01 -13.69
N LEU A 143 -10.00 20.92 -12.73
CA LEU A 143 -8.97 19.87 -12.74
C LEU A 143 -9.56 18.47 -12.52
N MET A 144 -10.49 18.35 -11.58
CA MET A 144 -11.19 17.06 -11.34
C MET A 144 -12.04 16.67 -12.55
N LYS A 145 -12.71 17.65 -13.17
CA LYS A 145 -13.46 17.44 -14.43
C LYS A 145 -12.54 16.92 -15.54
N HIS A 146 -11.37 17.54 -15.72
CA HIS A 146 -10.38 17.09 -16.71
C HIS A 146 -9.99 15.63 -16.51
N HIS A 147 -9.67 15.23 -15.28
CA HIS A 147 -9.32 13.82 -15.00
C HIS A 147 -10.50 12.87 -15.16
N ALA A 148 -11.70 13.28 -14.79
CA ALA A 148 -12.91 12.47 -15.01
C ALA A 148 -13.17 12.21 -16.50
N GLU A 149 -13.05 13.25 -17.34
CA GLU A 149 -13.16 13.15 -18.80
C GLU A 149 -12.04 12.30 -19.42
N GLU A 150 -10.81 12.41 -18.90
CA GLU A 150 -9.69 11.58 -19.30
C GLU A 150 -9.97 10.10 -18.99
N MET A 151 -10.41 9.77 -17.78
CA MET A 151 -10.77 8.41 -17.39
C MET A 151 -11.90 7.85 -18.27
N ALA A 152 -12.94 8.62 -18.54
CA ALA A 152 -14.01 8.22 -19.45
C ALA A 152 -13.50 7.91 -20.86
N SER A 153 -12.56 8.71 -21.36
CA SER A 153 -11.89 8.51 -22.65
C SER A 153 -11.08 7.21 -22.68
N ILE A 154 -10.35 6.91 -21.61
CA ILE A 154 -9.56 5.68 -21.46
C ILE A 154 -10.49 4.46 -21.46
N LEU A 155 -11.59 4.49 -20.71
CA LEU A 155 -12.57 3.39 -20.68
C LEU A 155 -13.27 3.19 -22.03
N LYS A 156 -13.51 4.26 -22.78
CA LYS A 156 -14.00 4.18 -24.16
C LYS A 156 -12.99 3.48 -25.07
N ALA A 157 -11.72 3.83 -24.97
CA ALA A 157 -10.64 3.19 -25.73
C ALA A 157 -10.44 1.72 -25.34
N ALA A 158 -10.65 1.39 -24.08
CA ALA A 158 -10.62 0.01 -23.58
C ALA A 158 -11.85 -0.84 -23.95
N GLY A 159 -12.85 -0.26 -24.64
CA GLY A 159 -14.03 -0.97 -25.11
C GLY A 159 -15.11 -1.23 -24.04
N VAL A 160 -15.03 -0.57 -22.89
CA VAL A 160 -15.95 -0.76 -21.74
C VAL A 160 -16.72 0.52 -21.33
N PRO A 161 -17.09 1.41 -22.27
CA PRO A 161 -17.62 2.74 -21.93
C PRO A 161 -19.00 2.73 -21.25
N LYS A 162 -19.71 1.59 -21.32
CA LYS A 162 -21.06 1.45 -20.75
C LYS A 162 -21.07 0.61 -19.47
N MET A 163 -19.97 -0.04 -19.15
CA MET A 163 -19.86 -0.82 -17.92
C MET A 163 -19.65 0.11 -16.72
N PRO A 164 -20.20 -0.22 -15.56
CA PRO A 164 -19.93 0.56 -14.36
C PRO A 164 -18.47 0.43 -13.93
N ILE A 165 -17.95 1.42 -13.21
CA ILE A 165 -16.65 1.39 -12.57
C ILE A 165 -16.81 1.07 -11.08
N GLY A 166 -15.96 0.19 -10.55
CA GLY A 166 -15.89 -0.10 -9.12
C GLY A 166 -14.95 0.89 -8.44
N VAL A 167 -15.43 1.58 -7.43
CA VAL A 167 -14.64 2.55 -6.67
C VAL A 167 -14.51 2.06 -5.24
N ASP A 168 -13.33 2.12 -4.66
CA ASP A 168 -13.09 1.70 -3.28
C ASP A 168 -13.41 2.79 -2.25
N ILE A 169 -12.81 3.95 -2.39
CA ILE A 169 -13.06 5.14 -1.59
C ILE A 169 -12.87 6.37 -2.47
N ILE A 170 -13.64 7.43 -2.28
CA ILE A 170 -13.54 8.63 -3.12
C ILE A 170 -14.00 9.87 -2.38
N GLU A 171 -13.36 11.00 -2.68
CA GLU A 171 -13.81 12.31 -2.24
C GLU A 171 -15.03 12.77 -3.06
N PRO A 172 -16.10 13.30 -2.42
CA PRO A 172 -17.33 13.66 -3.12
C PRO A 172 -17.16 14.57 -4.36
N PRO A 173 -16.28 15.59 -4.37
CA PRO A 173 -16.12 16.41 -5.56
C PRO A 173 -15.67 15.64 -6.79
N MET A 174 -14.74 14.69 -6.63
CA MET A 174 -14.29 13.83 -7.73
C MET A 174 -15.41 12.88 -8.18
N MET A 175 -16.17 12.31 -7.24
CA MET A 175 -17.30 11.44 -7.55
C MET A 175 -18.33 12.16 -8.43
N PHE A 176 -18.68 13.40 -8.10
CA PHE A 176 -19.63 14.19 -8.89
C PHE A 176 -19.12 14.48 -10.31
N GLU A 177 -17.82 14.71 -10.49
CA GLU A 177 -17.26 14.92 -11.82
C GLU A 177 -17.22 13.64 -12.64
N LEU A 178 -16.98 12.47 -12.04
CA LEU A 178 -17.07 11.18 -12.72
C LEU A 178 -18.50 10.90 -13.20
N GLU A 179 -19.50 11.16 -12.38
CA GLU A 179 -20.91 11.01 -12.76
C GLU A 179 -21.29 11.97 -13.91
N LYS A 180 -20.85 13.24 -13.87
CA LYS A 180 -21.05 14.22 -14.94
C LYS A 180 -20.35 13.80 -16.25
N ALA A 181 -19.22 13.11 -16.16
CA ALA A 181 -18.53 12.50 -17.31
C ALA A 181 -19.24 11.25 -17.85
N GLY A 182 -20.37 10.86 -17.26
CA GLY A 182 -21.21 9.74 -17.71
C GLY A 182 -20.80 8.37 -17.17
N LEU A 183 -19.92 8.32 -16.19
CA LEU A 183 -19.47 7.08 -15.57
C LEU A 183 -20.48 6.63 -14.50
N LYS A 184 -20.84 5.35 -14.52
CA LYS A 184 -21.70 4.73 -13.50
C LYS A 184 -20.80 4.16 -12.40
N ILE A 185 -20.99 4.63 -11.17
CA ILE A 185 -20.19 4.22 -10.03
C ILE A 185 -20.87 3.08 -9.28
N LYS A 186 -20.10 2.06 -8.92
CA LYS A 186 -20.48 0.96 -8.03
C LYS A 186 -19.39 0.77 -6.97
N ASP A 187 -19.71 -0.03 -5.95
CA ASP A 187 -18.72 -0.46 -4.97
C ASP A 187 -17.66 -1.36 -5.63
N GLY A 188 -16.39 -1.00 -5.45
CA GLY A 188 -15.22 -1.76 -5.87
C GLY A 188 -14.50 -2.46 -4.73
N GLN A 189 -14.90 -2.21 -3.48
CA GLN A 189 -14.22 -2.73 -2.30
C GLN A 189 -14.28 -4.26 -2.23
N GLN A 190 -15.46 -4.85 -2.54
CA GLN A 190 -15.63 -6.30 -2.50
C GLN A 190 -14.74 -7.01 -3.53
N VAL A 191 -14.59 -6.45 -4.73
CA VAL A 191 -13.71 -7.00 -5.76
C VAL A 191 -12.25 -6.96 -5.31
N MET A 192 -11.82 -5.88 -4.66
CA MET A 192 -10.48 -5.80 -4.09
C MET A 192 -10.29 -6.71 -2.88
N LEU A 193 -11.32 -6.92 -2.06
CA LEU A 193 -11.28 -7.87 -0.95
C LEU A 193 -11.06 -9.30 -1.46
N GLU A 194 -11.81 -9.73 -2.48
CA GLU A 194 -11.64 -11.03 -3.14
C GLU A 194 -10.24 -11.18 -3.75
N ALA A 195 -9.72 -10.13 -4.38
CA ALA A 195 -8.37 -10.14 -4.93
C ALA A 195 -7.32 -10.41 -3.85
N ARG A 196 -7.47 -9.81 -2.66
CA ARG A 196 -6.51 -9.87 -1.55
C ARG A 196 -6.72 -11.05 -0.60
N GLU A 197 -7.83 -11.79 -0.72
CA GLU A 197 -8.20 -12.85 0.22
C GLU A 197 -7.13 -13.94 0.33
N VAL A 198 -6.65 -14.44 -0.80
CA VAL A 198 -5.65 -15.51 -0.85
C VAL A 198 -4.25 -14.90 -1.04
N LYS A 199 -3.36 -15.18 -0.07
CA LYS A 199 -1.99 -14.67 -0.03
C LYS A 199 -1.04 -15.61 -0.75
N SER A 200 -0.10 -15.04 -1.48
CA SER A 200 1.04 -15.79 -2.06
C SER A 200 2.07 -16.18 -0.98
N ALA A 201 2.98 -17.09 -1.31
CA ALA A 201 4.09 -17.43 -0.42
C ALA A 201 4.96 -16.20 -0.06
N ASP A 202 5.17 -15.28 -1.02
CA ASP A 202 5.91 -14.05 -0.78
C ASP A 202 5.19 -13.13 0.22
N GLU A 203 3.88 -13.02 0.12
CA GLU A 203 3.07 -12.23 1.06
C GLU A 203 3.04 -12.88 2.45
N ILE A 204 2.96 -14.21 2.54
CA ILE A 204 3.05 -14.92 3.81
C ILE A 204 4.41 -14.68 4.48
N ALA A 205 5.50 -14.70 3.71
CA ALA A 205 6.83 -14.40 4.25
C ALA A 205 6.93 -12.97 4.80
N LEU A 206 6.32 -11.99 4.14
CA LEU A 206 6.25 -10.61 4.63
C LEU A 206 5.37 -10.47 5.88
N LEU A 207 4.22 -11.14 5.91
CA LEU A 207 3.35 -11.16 7.09
C LEU A 207 4.04 -11.78 8.31
N ASN A 208 4.79 -12.86 8.12
CA ASN A 208 5.58 -13.47 9.20
C ASN A 208 6.63 -12.50 9.73
N ARG A 209 7.29 -11.73 8.88
CA ARG A 209 8.26 -10.70 9.32
C ARG A 209 7.55 -9.56 10.06
N ALA A 210 6.42 -9.09 9.53
CA ALA A 210 5.64 -8.08 10.21
C ALA A 210 5.19 -8.53 11.61
N ALA A 211 4.73 -9.78 11.76
CA ALA A 211 4.38 -10.36 13.05
C ALA A 211 5.59 -10.44 14.00
N ALA A 212 6.74 -10.93 13.53
CA ALA A 212 7.94 -11.01 14.34
C ALA A 212 8.44 -9.61 14.80
N MET A 213 8.22 -8.56 14.00
CA MET A 213 8.53 -7.19 14.43
C MET A 213 7.61 -6.74 15.58
N VAL A 214 6.34 -7.11 15.54
CA VAL A 214 5.39 -6.81 16.61
C VAL A 214 5.73 -7.61 17.87
N ASP A 215 6.12 -8.88 17.74
CA ASP A 215 6.61 -9.69 18.88
C ASP A 215 7.82 -9.04 19.54
N GLY A 216 8.77 -8.51 18.73
CA GLY A 216 9.91 -7.76 19.24
C GLY A 216 9.50 -6.46 19.95
N ALA A 217 8.47 -5.78 19.48
CA ALA A 217 7.93 -4.59 20.13
C ALA A 217 7.26 -4.94 21.47
N TYR A 218 6.54 -6.06 21.56
CA TYR A 218 5.98 -6.55 22.82
C TYR A 218 7.07 -6.94 23.82
N HIS A 219 8.17 -7.53 23.36
CA HIS A 219 9.30 -7.83 24.23
C HIS A 219 9.92 -6.54 24.81
N LEU A 220 10.11 -5.50 23.98
CA LEU A 220 10.56 -4.19 24.44
C LEU A 220 9.60 -3.58 25.46
N ILE A 221 8.29 -3.70 25.24
CA ILE A 221 7.29 -3.22 26.20
C ILE A 221 7.42 -3.96 27.53
N ASP A 222 7.60 -5.28 27.52
CA ASP A 222 7.75 -6.10 28.72
C ASP A 222 8.96 -5.68 29.56
N GLU A 223 10.08 -5.34 28.91
CA GLU A 223 11.29 -4.88 29.58
C GLU A 223 11.15 -3.48 30.21
N GLU A 224 10.43 -2.58 29.56
CA GLU A 224 10.36 -1.16 29.93
C GLU A 224 9.09 -0.79 30.72
N LEU A 225 8.07 -1.64 30.70
CA LEU A 225 6.79 -1.38 31.37
C LEU A 225 6.95 -1.51 32.90
N LYS A 226 6.84 -0.39 33.57
CA LYS A 226 6.90 -0.30 35.04
C LYS A 226 6.08 0.88 35.55
N PRO A 227 5.68 0.88 36.82
CA PRO A 227 5.03 2.04 37.40
C PRO A 227 5.84 3.32 37.21
N GLY A 228 5.16 4.37 36.76
CA GLY A 228 5.79 5.66 36.46
C GLY A 228 6.04 5.94 34.97
N VAL A 229 6.02 4.91 34.11
CA VAL A 229 6.06 5.08 32.64
C VAL A 229 4.70 5.59 32.17
N ARG A 230 4.69 6.45 31.17
CA ARG A 230 3.46 6.97 30.58
C ARG A 230 3.05 6.15 29.34
N GLU A 231 1.75 6.17 29.04
CA GLU A 231 1.24 5.53 27.83
C GLU A 231 1.94 6.06 26.56
N ASN A 232 2.09 7.37 26.44
CA ASN A 232 2.77 8.01 25.29
C ASN A 232 4.28 7.73 25.22
N ASP A 233 4.96 7.45 26.35
CA ASP A 233 6.37 7.05 26.35
C ASP A 233 6.51 5.68 25.67
N ILE A 234 5.61 4.74 25.99
CA ILE A 234 5.57 3.43 25.37
C ILE A 234 5.27 3.54 23.85
N VAL A 235 4.30 4.37 23.47
CA VAL A 235 4.00 4.63 22.07
C VAL A 235 5.22 5.18 21.32
N GLY A 236 5.97 6.09 21.93
CA GLY A 236 7.21 6.63 21.36
C GLY A 236 8.27 5.54 21.14
N MET A 237 8.50 4.68 22.14
CA MET A 237 9.46 3.57 22.05
C MET A 237 9.07 2.55 20.97
N VAL A 238 7.80 2.16 20.90
CA VAL A 238 7.31 1.19 19.92
C VAL A 238 7.41 1.76 18.49
N ASN A 239 7.07 3.04 18.28
CA ASN A 239 7.27 3.71 17.00
C ASN A 239 8.73 3.67 16.57
N GLU A 240 9.64 4.09 17.46
CA GLU A 240 11.08 4.07 17.20
C GLU A 240 11.56 2.66 16.82
N PHE A 241 11.15 1.65 17.59
CA PHE A 241 11.51 0.26 17.36
C PHE A 241 11.04 -0.21 15.97
N LEU A 242 9.77 -0.02 15.63
CA LEU A 242 9.20 -0.49 14.37
C LEU A 242 9.85 0.19 13.16
N TYR A 243 10.02 1.51 13.18
CA TYR A 243 10.68 2.21 12.08
C TYR A 243 12.16 1.82 11.93
N ARG A 244 12.89 1.62 13.01
CA ARG A 244 14.28 1.13 12.96
C ARG A 244 14.41 -0.27 12.36
N HIS A 245 13.38 -1.11 12.51
CA HIS A 245 13.33 -2.45 11.94
C HIS A 245 12.71 -2.51 10.55
N GLY A 246 12.36 -1.36 9.96
CA GLY A 246 11.96 -1.25 8.56
C GLY A 246 10.46 -1.24 8.34
N SER A 247 9.66 -0.93 9.35
CA SER A 247 8.23 -0.67 9.14
C SER A 247 8.05 0.43 8.09
N ASP A 248 7.15 0.22 7.19
CA ASP A 248 6.78 1.21 6.17
C ASP A 248 5.94 2.34 6.75
N ASP A 249 5.07 1.97 7.67
CA ASP A 249 4.12 2.85 8.32
C ASP A 249 3.65 2.22 9.63
N VAL A 250 3.52 3.03 10.66
CA VAL A 250 2.89 2.66 11.92
C VAL A 250 1.56 3.37 11.98
N GLU A 251 0.50 2.65 11.67
CA GLU A 251 -0.84 3.22 11.54
C GLU A 251 -1.39 3.68 12.88
N ALA A 252 -1.27 2.83 13.90
CA ALA A 252 -1.70 3.15 15.26
C ALA A 252 -0.99 2.28 16.28
N ILE A 253 -0.77 2.85 17.46
CA ILE A 253 -0.40 2.13 18.66
C ILE A 253 -1.39 2.55 19.74
N ASN A 254 -2.25 1.63 20.15
CA ASN A 254 -3.10 1.82 21.30
C ASN A 254 -2.33 1.38 22.54
N ALA A 255 -2.16 2.27 23.50
CA ALA A 255 -1.52 2.01 24.77
C ALA A 255 -2.40 2.57 25.89
N ILE A 256 -3.05 1.70 26.63
CA ILE A 256 -4.11 2.07 27.57
C ILE A 256 -3.81 1.43 28.91
N SER A 257 -4.02 2.16 30.00
CA SER A 257 -3.72 1.67 31.35
C SER A 257 -4.84 1.93 32.34
N GLY A 258 -4.93 1.08 33.35
CA GLY A 258 -5.83 1.16 34.50
C GLY A 258 -7.30 1.08 34.11
N GLU A 259 -8.09 1.94 34.70
CA GLU A 259 -9.56 2.01 34.55
C GLU A 259 -10.03 2.28 33.10
N ARG A 260 -9.13 2.77 32.25
CA ARG A 260 -9.44 3.03 30.84
C ARG A 260 -9.36 1.77 29.95
N CYS A 261 -8.86 0.65 30.48
CA CYS A 261 -8.79 -0.59 29.70
C CYS A 261 -10.17 -1.17 29.37
N ASN A 262 -11.21 -0.78 30.13
CA ASN A 262 -12.58 -1.26 29.87
C ASN A 262 -13.63 -0.16 30.17
N PRO A 263 -14.38 0.32 29.15
CA PRO A 263 -14.17 0.12 27.73
C PRO A 263 -12.91 0.85 27.24
N HIS A 264 -12.14 0.21 26.36
CA HIS A 264 -10.91 0.83 25.88
C HIS A 264 -11.18 1.82 24.73
N PRO A 265 -10.50 2.98 24.73
CA PRO A 265 -10.82 4.08 23.84
C PRO A 265 -10.02 4.08 22.51
N HIS A 266 -9.33 3.02 22.14
CA HIS A 266 -8.49 2.90 20.93
C HIS A 266 -7.52 4.08 20.73
N ASN A 267 -6.85 4.50 21.79
CA ASN A 267 -5.85 5.56 21.75
C ASN A 267 -4.84 5.42 22.88
N PHE A 268 -4.09 6.47 23.14
CA PHE A 268 -3.21 6.61 24.28
C PHE A 268 -3.32 8.02 24.85
N THR A 269 -2.80 8.23 26.07
CA THR A 269 -2.72 9.53 26.69
C THR A 269 -1.37 9.70 27.38
N ASP A 270 -1.23 10.79 28.14
CA ASP A 270 -0.09 11.02 29.05
C ASP A 270 -0.28 10.38 30.43
N ARG A 271 -1.26 9.48 30.60
CA ARG A 271 -1.52 8.80 31.88
C ARG A 271 -0.31 7.97 32.28
N MET A 272 0.08 8.09 33.54
CA MET A 272 1.15 7.31 34.13
C MET A 272 0.63 5.97 34.63
N VAL A 273 1.31 4.89 34.26
CA VAL A 273 1.02 3.52 34.74
C VAL A 273 1.29 3.46 36.25
N ARG A 274 0.35 2.89 37.01
CA ARG A 274 0.42 2.73 38.47
C ARG A 274 0.58 1.28 38.85
N PRO A 275 1.11 0.99 40.08
CA PRO A 275 1.14 -0.38 40.59
C PRO A 275 -0.26 -1.01 40.60
N GLY A 276 -0.40 -2.22 40.01
CA GLY A 276 -1.67 -2.94 39.94
C GLY A 276 -2.57 -2.55 38.75
N ASP A 277 -2.18 -1.58 37.93
CA ASP A 277 -2.91 -1.29 36.71
C ASP A 277 -2.85 -2.46 35.73
N GLN A 278 -3.98 -2.76 35.13
CA GLN A 278 -4.02 -3.52 33.87
C GLN A 278 -3.50 -2.63 32.75
N VAL A 279 -2.78 -3.21 31.79
CA VAL A 279 -2.35 -2.50 30.58
C VAL A 279 -2.79 -3.27 29.34
N PHE A 280 -3.15 -2.53 28.28
CA PHE A 280 -3.60 -3.08 27.01
C PHE A 280 -2.85 -2.39 25.88
N PHE A 281 -2.39 -3.21 24.92
CA PHE A 281 -1.73 -2.73 23.72
C PHE A 281 -2.33 -3.35 22.48
N ASP A 282 -2.42 -2.52 21.42
CA ASP A 282 -2.77 -2.95 20.08
C ASP A 282 -1.88 -2.20 19.11
N ILE A 283 -1.12 -2.93 18.29
CA ILE A 283 -0.06 -2.37 17.45
C ILE A 283 -0.36 -2.68 16.00
N LEU A 284 -0.63 -1.63 15.23
CA LEU A 284 -0.94 -1.71 13.80
C LEU A 284 0.22 -1.12 13.01
N GLN A 285 0.84 -1.94 12.16
CA GLN A 285 1.95 -1.51 11.34
C GLN A 285 1.96 -2.21 9.98
N SER A 286 2.65 -1.63 9.01
CA SER A 286 2.82 -2.17 7.68
C SER A 286 4.30 -2.42 7.39
N PHE A 287 4.60 -3.57 6.81
CA PHE A 287 5.93 -3.95 6.37
C PHE A 287 5.91 -4.43 4.93
N MET A 288 6.46 -3.64 4.02
CA MET A 288 6.55 -3.92 2.59
C MET A 288 5.18 -4.16 1.90
N GLY A 289 4.11 -3.58 2.46
CA GLY A 289 2.75 -3.52 1.91
C GLY A 289 1.92 -4.72 2.07
#